data_5bb83a7e2950b5a66ddebb1d23e94595
#
_entry.id   5bb83a7e2950b5a66ddebb1d23e94595
#
_cell.length_a   1.000
_cell.length_b   1.000
_cell.length_c   1.000
_cell.angle_alpha   90.00
_cell.angle_beta   90.00
_cell.angle_gamma   90.00
#
_symmetry.space_group_name_H-M   'P 1'
#
loop_
_entity.id
_entity.type
_entity.pdbx_description
1 polymer ?
#
loop_
_entity_poly.entity_id
_entity_poly.type
_entity_poly.pdbx_seq_one_letter_code
_entity_poly.pdbx_strand_id
1 'polypeptide(L)'
;MLFTKECDYAIRIMRALSSGELISVSRICEMEHLPSAMTYKITRKLEKSGFLKSCRGTNGGYALNLKLAEISLYDLCAAIDPDILLLECMKEGYHCSMNSPKNPCLVHHEFCRLQNMLVQEMKQKSDRKSVV
;
A
#
# COMPACT_ATOMS: atom_id res chain seq x y z
N MET A 1 -7.78 7.11 6.47
CA MET A 1 -7.86 7.50 5.04
C MET A 1 -7.36 6.36 4.20
N LEU A 2 -8.12 5.93 3.25
CA LEU A 2 -7.85 4.70 2.48
C LEU A 2 -6.52 4.75 1.71
N PHE A 3 -6.18 5.89 1.14
CA PHE A 3 -4.91 6.10 0.44
C PHE A 3 -4.11 7.20 1.11
N THR A 4 -3.06 6.82 1.80
CA THR A 4 -2.13 7.75 2.42
C THR A 4 -1.01 8.14 1.45
N LYS A 5 -0.29 9.20 1.76
CA LYS A 5 0.95 9.55 1.05
C LYS A 5 1.95 8.39 1.05
N GLU A 6 2.02 7.64 2.13
CA GLU A 6 2.91 6.48 2.22
C GLU A 6 2.51 5.38 1.23
N CYS A 7 1.21 5.13 1.04
CA CYS A 7 0.73 4.21 0.01
C CYS A 7 1.08 4.68 -1.40
N ASP A 8 0.89 5.97 -1.70
CA ASP A 8 1.30 6.54 -2.99
C ASP A 8 2.81 6.35 -3.24
N TYR A 9 3.62 6.64 -2.25
CA TYR A 9 5.08 6.47 -2.35
C TYR A 9 5.48 5.00 -2.52
N ALA A 10 4.79 4.08 -1.85
CA ALA A 10 5.03 2.64 -2.04
C ALA A 10 4.74 2.20 -3.48
N ILE A 11 3.64 2.67 -4.07
CA ILE A 11 3.30 2.40 -5.46
C ILE A 11 4.38 2.93 -6.40
N ARG A 12 4.86 4.15 -6.18
CA ARG A 12 5.94 4.74 -6.98
C ARG A 12 7.26 3.99 -6.85
N ILE A 13 7.61 3.54 -5.65
CA ILE A 13 8.81 2.71 -5.42
C ILE A 13 8.71 1.40 -6.20
N MET A 14 7.56 0.73 -6.14
CA MET A 14 7.34 -0.50 -6.90
C MET A 14 7.43 -0.25 -8.41
N ARG A 15 6.94 0.89 -8.89
CA ARG A 15 7.07 1.30 -10.29
C ARG A 15 8.52 1.52 -10.69
N ALA A 16 9.31 2.21 -9.87
CA ALA A 16 10.74 2.41 -10.13
C ALA A 16 11.49 1.09 -10.23
N LEU A 17 11.06 0.06 -9.49
CA LEU A 17 11.69 -1.26 -9.46
C LEU A 17 11.08 -2.25 -10.46
N SER A 18 10.17 -1.80 -11.32
CA SER A 18 9.42 -2.66 -12.24
C SER A 18 10.28 -3.37 -13.29
N SER A 19 11.48 -2.86 -13.57
CA SER A 19 12.45 -3.53 -14.46
C SER A 19 12.99 -4.84 -13.89
N GLY A 20 12.87 -5.07 -12.58
CA GLY A 20 13.45 -6.20 -11.87
C GLY A 20 14.94 -6.02 -11.51
N GLU A 21 15.52 -4.90 -11.89
CA GLU A 21 16.92 -4.58 -11.58
C GLU A 21 17.11 -4.08 -10.15
N LEU A 22 18.32 -4.22 -9.65
CA LEU A 22 18.74 -3.65 -8.38
C LEU A 22 18.96 -2.15 -8.54
N ILE A 23 18.22 -1.34 -7.78
CA ILE A 23 18.27 0.12 -7.87
C ILE A 23 18.53 0.72 -6.49
N SER A 24 19.47 1.67 -6.39
CA SER A 24 19.75 2.36 -5.13
C SER A 24 18.60 3.26 -4.71
N VAL A 25 18.47 3.51 -3.40
CA VAL A 25 17.46 4.42 -2.87
C VAL A 25 17.58 5.83 -3.46
N SER A 26 18.81 6.32 -3.62
CA SER A 26 19.06 7.63 -4.27
C SER A 26 18.49 7.67 -5.68
N ARG A 27 18.69 6.61 -6.44
CA ARG A 27 18.17 6.52 -7.81
C ARG A 27 16.64 6.43 -7.85
N ILE A 28 16.05 5.68 -6.93
CA ILE A 28 14.58 5.62 -6.79
C ILE A 28 14.03 7.04 -6.50
N CYS A 29 14.65 7.76 -5.58
CA CYS A 29 14.26 9.14 -5.26
C CYS A 29 14.31 10.07 -6.49
N GLU A 30 15.36 9.96 -7.29
CA GLU A 30 15.49 10.74 -8.52
C GLU A 30 14.41 10.37 -9.56
N MET A 31 14.20 9.07 -9.79
CA MET A 31 13.25 8.58 -10.79
C MET A 31 11.81 8.98 -10.48
N GLU A 32 11.43 8.95 -9.22
CA GLU A 32 10.05 9.14 -8.78
C GLU A 32 9.79 10.46 -8.06
N HIS A 33 10.82 11.30 -7.95
CA HIS A 33 10.76 12.59 -7.23
C HIS A 33 10.27 12.42 -5.78
N LEU A 34 10.87 11.47 -5.06
CA LEU A 34 10.50 11.15 -3.69
C LEU A 34 11.51 11.71 -2.67
N PRO A 35 11.03 12.15 -1.49
CA PRO A 35 11.93 12.55 -0.41
C PRO A 35 12.70 11.34 0.14
N SER A 36 14.00 11.51 0.36
CA SER A 36 14.92 10.46 0.76
C SER A 36 14.49 9.74 2.06
N ALA A 37 14.18 10.50 3.12
CA ALA A 37 13.81 9.93 4.41
C ALA A 37 12.56 9.02 4.33
N MET A 38 11.55 9.44 3.60
CA MET A 38 10.32 8.66 3.41
C MET A 38 10.59 7.43 2.54
N THR A 39 11.42 7.56 1.52
CA THR A 39 11.78 6.43 0.65
C THR A 39 12.49 5.34 1.44
N TYR A 40 13.44 5.68 2.30
CA TYR A 40 14.09 4.72 3.20
C TYR A 40 13.09 4.03 4.14
N LYS A 41 12.18 4.79 4.74
CA LYS A 41 11.16 4.25 5.63
C LYS A 41 10.27 3.22 4.92
N ILE A 42 9.81 3.56 3.72
CA ILE A 42 8.87 2.74 2.98
C ILE A 42 9.54 1.51 2.37
N THR A 43 10.76 1.64 1.82
CA THR A 43 11.52 0.50 1.32
C THR A 43 11.78 -0.55 2.40
N ARG A 44 12.05 -0.11 3.63
CA ARG A 44 12.19 -1.03 4.77
C ARG A 44 10.90 -1.75 5.11
N LYS A 45 9.76 -1.05 5.09
CA LYS A 45 8.44 -1.68 5.29
C LYS A 45 8.16 -2.72 4.21
N LEU A 46 8.42 -2.39 2.95
CA LEU A 46 8.22 -3.28 1.82
C LEU A 46 9.14 -4.50 1.85
N GLU A 47 10.39 -4.31 2.24
CA GLU A 47 11.33 -5.42 2.45
C GLU A 47 10.86 -6.35 3.57
N LYS A 48 10.47 -5.79 4.71
CA LYS A 48 9.95 -6.56 5.85
C LYS A 48 8.69 -7.35 5.51
N SER A 49 7.87 -6.84 4.62
CA SER A 49 6.66 -7.50 4.12
C SER A 49 6.91 -8.49 2.99
N GLY A 50 8.15 -8.64 2.55
CA GLY A 50 8.55 -9.61 1.53
C GLY A 50 8.40 -9.14 0.08
N PHE A 51 8.01 -7.90 -0.17
CA PHE A 51 7.87 -7.36 -1.53
C PHE A 51 9.21 -7.01 -2.17
N LEU A 52 10.17 -6.56 -1.37
CA LEU A 52 11.50 -6.18 -1.81
C LEU A 52 12.57 -7.04 -1.15
N LYS A 53 13.69 -7.14 -1.83
CA LYS A 53 14.96 -7.64 -1.29
C LYS A 53 16.02 -6.56 -1.40
N SER A 54 16.92 -6.51 -0.45
CA SER A 54 18.03 -5.57 -0.43
C SER A 54 19.36 -6.26 -0.69
N CYS A 55 20.28 -5.50 -1.26
CA CYS A 55 21.69 -5.88 -1.36
C CYS A 55 22.54 -4.74 -0.80
N ARG A 56 23.48 -5.09 0.07
CA ARG A 56 24.41 -4.13 0.68
C ARG A 56 25.63 -3.92 -0.20
N GLY A 57 26.32 -2.79 -0.02
CA GLY A 57 27.56 -2.44 -0.67
C GLY A 57 27.47 -1.21 -1.56
N THR A 58 28.55 -0.88 -2.25
CA THR A 58 28.70 0.31 -3.10
C THR A 58 27.70 0.33 -4.26
N ASN A 59 27.38 -0.86 -4.80
CA ASN A 59 26.36 -1.05 -5.84
C ASN A 59 25.06 -1.65 -5.26
N GLY A 60 24.79 -1.41 -3.98
CA GLY A 60 23.63 -1.91 -3.28
C GLY A 60 22.35 -1.16 -3.62
N GLY A 61 21.25 -1.69 -3.16
CA GLY A 61 19.93 -1.11 -3.34
C GLY A 61 18.84 -2.12 -3.09
N TYR A 62 17.69 -1.89 -3.73
CA TYR A 62 16.52 -2.74 -3.64
C TYR A 62 16.12 -3.29 -5.00
N ALA A 63 15.55 -4.48 -4.99
CA ALA A 63 14.94 -5.09 -6.16
C ALA A 63 13.64 -5.77 -5.74
N LEU A 64 12.78 -6.06 -6.71
CA LEU A 64 11.57 -6.83 -6.46
C LEU A 64 11.91 -8.25 -6.00
N ASN A 65 11.21 -8.71 -4.97
CA ASN A 65 11.32 -10.08 -4.46
C ASN A 65 10.17 -10.98 -4.95
N LEU A 66 9.18 -10.39 -5.59
CA LEU A 66 8.00 -11.04 -6.15
C LEU A 66 7.75 -10.50 -7.57
N LYS A 67 7.01 -11.26 -8.36
CA LYS A 67 6.52 -10.75 -9.65
C LYS A 67 5.39 -9.74 -9.40
N LEU A 68 5.40 -8.62 -10.11
CA LEU A 68 4.36 -7.58 -9.97
C LEU A 68 2.94 -8.13 -10.21
N ALA A 69 2.79 -9.09 -11.10
CA ALA A 69 1.52 -9.76 -11.37
C ALA A 69 0.96 -10.54 -10.17
N GLU A 70 1.80 -10.87 -9.19
CA GLU A 70 1.42 -11.60 -7.98
C GLU A 70 0.99 -10.67 -6.83
N ILE A 71 1.17 -9.36 -6.99
CA ILE A 71 0.91 -8.34 -5.97
C ILE A 71 -0.36 -7.58 -6.35
N SER A 72 -1.37 -7.59 -5.47
CA SER A 72 -2.53 -6.73 -5.62
C SER A 72 -2.26 -5.34 -5.04
N LEU A 73 -3.01 -4.35 -5.48
CA LEU A 73 -2.96 -3.02 -4.89
C LEU A 73 -3.33 -3.06 -3.41
N TYR A 74 -4.26 -3.93 -3.04
CA TYR A 74 -4.64 -4.15 -1.65
C TYR A 74 -3.46 -4.64 -0.80
N ASP A 75 -2.74 -5.67 -1.27
CA ASP A 75 -1.59 -6.24 -0.56
C ASP A 75 -0.53 -5.17 -0.28
N LEU A 76 -0.25 -4.34 -1.28
CA LEU A 76 0.73 -3.27 -1.19
C LEU A 76 0.31 -2.19 -0.18
N CYS A 77 -0.91 -1.71 -0.27
CA CYS A 77 -1.43 -0.69 0.65
C CYS A 77 -1.55 -1.22 2.09
N ALA A 78 -2.00 -2.46 2.26
CA ALA A 78 -2.11 -3.09 3.57
C ALA A 78 -0.75 -3.33 4.26
N ALA A 79 0.31 -3.54 3.49
CA ALA A 79 1.66 -3.65 4.03
C ALA A 79 2.19 -2.31 4.58
N ILE A 80 1.72 -1.20 4.03
CA ILE A 80 2.11 0.16 4.45
C ILE A 80 1.24 0.66 5.58
N ASP A 81 -0.06 0.50 5.45
CA ASP A 81 -1.06 0.93 6.43
C ASP A 81 -2.07 -0.20 6.63
N PRO A 82 -2.00 -0.95 7.75
CA PRO A 82 -2.92 -2.04 8.01
C PRO A 82 -4.36 -1.58 8.22
N ASP A 83 -4.58 -0.32 8.60
CA ASP A 83 -5.90 0.26 8.81
C ASP A 83 -6.43 0.92 7.52
N ILE A 84 -6.63 0.13 6.46
CA ILE A 84 -7.20 0.62 5.20
C ILE A 84 -8.71 0.80 5.38
N LEU A 85 -9.11 1.92 5.99
CA LEU A 85 -10.50 2.22 6.32
C LEU A 85 -10.94 3.55 5.69
N LEU A 86 -12.16 3.57 5.17
CA LEU A 86 -12.79 4.80 4.66
C LEU A 86 -13.17 5.74 5.80
N LEU A 87 -13.69 5.19 6.88
CA LEU A 87 -14.09 5.92 8.07
C LEU A 87 -13.47 5.30 9.33
N GLU A 88 -13.09 6.14 10.26
CA GLU A 88 -12.51 5.73 11.53
C GLU A 88 -13.47 4.87 12.37
N CYS A 89 -14.75 5.12 12.27
CA CYS A 89 -15.78 4.34 12.99
C CYS A 89 -15.93 2.89 12.50
N MET A 90 -15.23 2.52 11.44
CA MET A 90 -15.17 1.14 10.92
C MET A 90 -14.08 0.32 11.60
N LYS A 91 -13.24 0.95 12.41
CA LYS A 91 -12.17 0.28 13.14
C LYS A 91 -12.74 -0.66 14.20
N GLU A 92 -12.16 -1.85 14.29
CA GLU A 92 -12.56 -2.83 15.30
C GLU A 92 -12.46 -2.23 16.71
N GLY A 93 -13.53 -2.42 17.52
CA GLY A 93 -13.60 -1.86 18.86
C GLY A 93 -13.97 -0.37 18.94
N TYR A 94 -14.24 0.28 17.83
CA TYR A 94 -14.71 1.67 17.85
C TYR A 94 -16.17 1.75 18.32
N HIS A 95 -16.40 2.54 19.35
CA HIS A 95 -17.74 2.79 19.89
C HIS A 95 -18.30 4.13 19.40
N CYS A 96 -19.37 4.06 18.62
CA CYS A 96 -20.07 5.23 18.12
C CYS A 96 -21.45 5.33 18.77
N SER A 97 -21.75 6.44 19.44
CA SER A 97 -23.05 6.68 20.06
C SER A 97 -24.22 6.72 19.07
N MET A 98 -23.93 7.01 17.79
CA MET A 98 -24.92 7.07 16.70
C MET A 98 -25.11 5.73 15.99
N ASN A 99 -24.41 4.69 16.40
CA ASN A 99 -24.49 3.36 15.78
C ASN A 99 -24.61 2.27 16.84
N SER A 100 -25.80 1.71 16.99
CA SER A 100 -26.08 0.64 17.95
C SER A 100 -26.91 -0.46 17.30
N PRO A 101 -26.96 -1.68 17.89
CA PRO A 101 -27.83 -2.76 17.37
C PRO A 101 -29.31 -2.38 17.28
N LYS A 102 -29.77 -1.50 18.19
CA LYS A 102 -31.17 -1.01 18.20
C LYS A 102 -31.43 0.15 17.24
N ASN A 103 -30.38 0.91 16.93
CA ASN A 103 -30.47 2.07 16.03
C ASN A 103 -29.21 2.12 15.15
N PRO A 104 -29.16 1.31 14.09
CA PRO A 104 -27.99 1.25 13.22
C PRO A 104 -27.80 2.54 12.42
N CYS A 105 -26.56 2.99 12.30
CA CYS A 105 -26.20 4.15 11.51
C CYS A 105 -26.19 3.80 10.01
N LEU A 106 -27.08 4.39 9.24
CA LEU A 106 -27.17 4.15 7.79
C LEU A 106 -25.93 4.64 7.04
N VAL A 107 -25.29 5.71 7.51
CA VAL A 107 -24.04 6.22 6.94
C VAL A 107 -22.92 5.19 7.12
N HIS A 108 -22.76 4.65 8.33
CA HIS A 108 -21.80 3.59 8.61
C HIS A 108 -22.03 2.37 7.70
N HIS A 109 -23.28 1.93 7.60
CA HIS A 109 -23.65 0.79 6.76
C HIS A 109 -23.29 1.01 5.29
N GLU A 110 -23.59 2.18 4.74
CA GLU A 110 -23.29 2.51 3.35
C GLU A 110 -21.77 2.59 3.08
N PHE A 111 -21.00 3.19 4.00
CA PHE A 111 -19.54 3.22 3.85
C PHE A 111 -18.89 1.85 4.02
N CYS A 112 -19.45 0.96 4.85
CA CYS A 112 -19.01 -0.44 4.91
C CYS A 112 -19.22 -1.14 3.56
N ARG A 113 -20.36 -0.91 2.92
CA ARG A 113 -20.65 -1.45 1.59
C ARG A 113 -19.65 -0.95 0.54
N LEU A 114 -19.42 0.36 0.51
CA LEU A 114 -18.45 0.98 -0.42
C LEU A 114 -17.02 0.49 -0.18
N GLN A 115 -16.63 0.37 1.09
CA GLN A 115 -15.30 -0.17 1.41
C GLN A 115 -15.13 -1.61 0.94
N ASN A 116 -16.13 -2.45 1.15
CA ASN A 116 -16.08 -3.84 0.69
C ASN A 116 -15.95 -3.93 -0.82
N MET A 117 -16.69 -3.12 -1.57
CA MET A 117 -16.58 -3.04 -3.03
C MET A 117 -15.17 -2.62 -3.45
N LEU A 118 -14.64 -1.56 -2.84
CA LEU A 118 -13.32 -1.04 -3.18
C LEU A 118 -12.21 -2.04 -2.85
N VAL A 119 -12.28 -2.70 -1.69
CA VAL A 119 -11.32 -3.74 -1.30
C VAL A 119 -11.37 -4.92 -2.27
N GLN A 120 -12.56 -5.34 -2.71
CA GLN A 120 -12.70 -6.40 -3.70
C GLN A 120 -12.01 -6.03 -5.03
N GLU A 121 -12.21 -4.80 -5.51
CA GLU A 121 -11.53 -4.32 -6.72
C GLU A 121 -10.00 -4.24 -6.52
N MET A 122 -9.55 -3.74 -5.38
CA MET A 122 -8.12 -3.64 -5.06
C MET A 122 -7.43 -4.99 -4.96
N LYS A 123 -8.15 -6.05 -4.55
CA LYS A 123 -7.62 -7.42 -4.44
C LYS A 123 -7.49 -8.13 -5.77
N GLN A 124 -8.13 -7.63 -6.82
CA GLN A 124 -7.98 -8.22 -8.14
C GLN A 124 -6.54 -8.10 -8.60
N LYS A 125 -5.87 -9.23 -8.75
CA LYS A 125 -4.58 -9.34 -9.40
C LYS A 125 -4.86 -9.25 -10.89
N SER A 126 -4.54 -8.13 -11.47
CA SER A 126 -4.91 -7.92 -12.85
C SER A 126 -3.84 -8.46 -13.80
N ASP A 127 -4.29 -9.12 -14.84
CA ASP A 127 -3.61 -9.15 -16.13
C ASP A 127 -3.46 -7.73 -16.72
N ARG A 128 -4.01 -6.73 -16.07
CA ARG A 128 -3.80 -5.32 -16.36
C ARG A 128 -2.41 -4.95 -15.87
N LYS A 129 -1.51 -4.79 -16.80
CA LYS A 129 -0.14 -4.23 -16.64
C LYS A 129 -0.12 -2.81 -16.01
N SER A 130 -1.00 -2.47 -15.11
CA SER A 130 -1.39 -1.09 -15.04
C SER A 130 -1.35 -0.42 -13.69
N VAL A 131 -0.88 -1.07 -12.66
CA VAL A 131 -0.77 -0.37 -11.39
C VAL A 131 0.63 0.23 -11.22
N VAL A 132 1.57 -0.29 -11.93
CA VAL A 132 2.98 0.18 -11.92
C VAL A 132 3.61 0.12 -13.37
#